data_f61ed9aa9f15bc09287e9c28ebf208da
#
_entry.id   f61ed9aa9f15bc09287e9c28ebf208da
#
_cell.length_a   1.000
_cell.length_b   1.000
_cell.length_c   1.000
_cell.angle_alpha   90.00
_cell.angle_beta   90.00
_cell.angle_gamma   90.00
#
_symmetry.space_group_name_H-M   'P 1'
#
loop_
_entity.id
_entity.type
_entity.pdbx_description
1 polymer ?
#
loop_
_entity_poly.entity_id
_entity_poly.type
_entity_poly.pdbx_seq_one_letter_code
_entity_poly.pdbx_strand_id
1 'polypeptide(L)'
;TAVDSTYRDNSSSLYDITTATLALDKKFSPRWSLRAGVKFTYNDMHNDALYEYVKDGAWVCNDNQSFTINYTENIAAAYGIASANLGRWSLVAGLRGEYTHTRGKGGDISQNYFSLFPNANVSYALTKDGAYSLIAQYARTIERPRFWSLNPQRFQISDYTYQTGNPELDPAYKQDISLTLVLKHKYTLTGGMTIQRDEIQQTIRPDADDPARLCLAWTNFDTTKNYYLTANAPFQFTKWWTMNLNLTYIRQGQRIDEHSAEKHYNFYFVNSSTTFSLPAKFYIDLSYRFQSRMDFGNCWVKPLH
;
A
#
# COMPACT_ATOMS: atom_id res chain seq x y z
N THR A 1 14.27 -24.90 33.80
CA THR A 1 14.16 -23.43 33.69
C THR A 1 12.83 -23.07 34.30
N ALA A 2 12.84 -22.33 35.42
CA ALA A 2 11.63 -21.78 36.01
C ALA A 2 11.02 -20.76 35.02
N VAL A 3 9.71 -20.79 34.82
CA VAL A 3 8.98 -19.75 34.09
C VAL A 3 8.86 -18.59 35.07
N ASP A 4 9.60 -17.50 34.79
CA ASP A 4 9.67 -16.35 35.72
C ASP A 4 8.38 -15.50 35.67
N SER A 5 7.60 -15.56 34.59
CA SER A 5 6.32 -14.87 34.49
C SER A 5 5.37 -15.58 33.53
N THR A 6 4.08 -15.57 33.88
CA THR A 6 2.99 -16.04 33.01
C THR A 6 2.06 -14.87 32.76
N TYR A 7 1.77 -14.61 31.48
CA TYR A 7 0.87 -13.53 31.06
C TYR A 7 -0.07 -14.01 29.97
N ARG A 8 -1.16 -13.31 29.81
CA ARG A 8 -2.10 -13.50 28.70
C ARG A 8 -2.55 -12.15 28.16
N ASP A 9 -2.75 -12.11 26.86
CA ASP A 9 -3.34 -10.99 26.13
C ASP A 9 -4.66 -11.44 25.52
N ASN A 10 -5.73 -10.71 25.81
CA ASN A 10 -7.05 -10.95 25.29
C ASN A 10 -7.53 -9.67 24.61
N SER A 11 -7.58 -9.66 23.26
CA SER A 11 -7.98 -8.51 22.46
C SER A 11 -9.22 -8.83 21.64
N SER A 12 -10.18 -7.90 21.66
CA SER A 12 -11.40 -7.95 20.86
C SER A 12 -11.52 -6.69 20.02
N SER A 13 -11.77 -6.83 18.73
CA SER A 13 -11.96 -5.71 17.82
C SER A 13 -13.27 -5.87 17.05
N LEU A 14 -14.11 -4.85 17.09
CA LEU A 14 -15.36 -4.75 16.33
C LEU A 14 -15.20 -3.63 15.29
N TYR A 15 -15.58 -3.93 14.04
CA TYR A 15 -15.54 -2.97 12.93
C TYR A 15 -16.91 -2.89 12.26
N ASP A 16 -17.49 -1.70 12.26
CA ASP A 16 -18.69 -1.39 11.52
C ASP A 16 -18.39 -0.39 10.39
N ILE A 17 -18.67 -0.81 9.15
CA ILE A 17 -18.41 0.00 7.96
C ILE A 17 -19.71 0.23 7.22
N THR A 18 -20.15 1.48 7.16
CA THR A 18 -21.31 1.91 6.39
C THR A 18 -20.89 2.75 5.19
N THR A 19 -21.35 2.39 3.99
CA THR A 19 -21.03 3.13 2.77
C THR A 19 -22.31 3.44 1.99
N ALA A 20 -22.46 4.71 1.58
CA ALA A 20 -23.48 5.15 0.66
C ALA A 20 -22.83 5.73 -0.61
N THR A 21 -23.30 5.34 -1.79
CA THR A 21 -22.80 5.81 -3.07
C THR A 21 -23.94 6.17 -4.00
N LEU A 22 -23.87 7.35 -4.60
CA LEU A 22 -24.72 7.77 -5.70
C LEU A 22 -23.83 8.06 -6.91
N ALA A 23 -24.09 7.40 -8.03
CA ALA A 23 -23.31 7.56 -9.26
C ALA A 23 -24.22 7.76 -10.47
N LEU A 24 -23.79 8.59 -11.38
CA LEU A 24 -24.40 8.86 -12.68
C LEU A 24 -23.40 8.49 -13.78
N ASP A 25 -23.83 7.64 -14.70
CA ASP A 25 -23.12 7.32 -15.94
C ASP A 25 -23.88 7.86 -17.14
N LYS A 26 -23.25 8.73 -17.92
CA LYS A 26 -23.85 9.34 -19.10
C LYS A 26 -22.95 9.15 -20.33
N LYS A 27 -23.47 8.47 -21.35
CA LYS A 27 -22.87 8.47 -22.70
C LYS A 27 -23.51 9.58 -23.52
N PHE A 28 -22.72 10.57 -23.92
CA PHE A 28 -23.18 11.67 -24.78
C PHE A 28 -23.13 11.29 -26.26
N SER A 29 -22.18 10.41 -26.62
CA SER A 29 -22.01 9.87 -27.95
C SER A 29 -21.19 8.56 -27.88
N PRO A 30 -21.01 7.82 -28.99
CA PRO A 30 -20.07 6.70 -29.04
C PRO A 30 -18.63 7.07 -28.69
N ARG A 31 -18.31 8.37 -28.74
CA ARG A 31 -16.94 8.88 -28.49
C ARG A 31 -16.76 9.46 -27.09
N TRP A 32 -17.82 9.93 -26.42
CA TRP A 32 -17.72 10.67 -25.16
C TRP A 32 -18.63 10.09 -24.09
N SER A 33 -18.09 9.89 -22.92
CA SER A 33 -18.85 9.52 -21.72
C SER A 33 -18.35 10.27 -20.49
N LEU A 34 -19.25 10.47 -19.53
CA LEU A 34 -19.00 11.07 -18.24
C LEU A 34 -19.56 10.14 -17.16
N ARG A 35 -18.76 9.89 -16.14
CA ARG A 35 -19.20 9.31 -14.87
C ARG A 35 -18.97 10.34 -13.78
N ALA A 36 -19.97 10.59 -12.95
CA ALA A 36 -19.86 11.47 -11.79
C ALA A 36 -20.56 10.84 -10.60
N GLY A 37 -20.13 11.14 -9.40
CA GLY A 37 -20.79 10.59 -8.22
C GLY A 37 -20.29 11.19 -6.92
N VAL A 38 -21.04 10.85 -5.87
CA VAL A 38 -20.69 11.16 -4.48
C VAL A 38 -20.64 9.85 -3.69
N LYS A 39 -19.75 9.79 -2.72
CA LYS A 39 -19.60 8.65 -1.83
C LYS A 39 -19.41 9.15 -0.41
N PHE A 40 -20.15 8.55 0.51
CA PHE A 40 -19.94 8.74 1.94
C PHE A 40 -19.55 7.38 2.55
N THR A 41 -18.55 7.38 3.43
CA THR A 41 -18.12 6.21 4.19
C THR A 41 -17.99 6.59 5.65
N TYR A 42 -18.61 5.80 6.52
CA TYR A 42 -18.50 5.87 7.97
C TYR A 42 -17.90 4.58 8.46
N ASN A 43 -16.77 4.67 9.13
CA ASN A 43 -16.09 3.56 9.80
C ASN A 43 -16.18 3.81 11.30
N ASP A 44 -16.63 2.80 12.06
CA ASP A 44 -16.62 2.77 13.51
C ASP A 44 -15.85 1.54 13.97
N MET A 45 -14.90 1.75 14.84
CA MET A 45 -14.07 0.69 15.37
C MET A 45 -13.99 0.80 16.88
N HIS A 46 -14.29 -0.30 17.54
CA HIS A 46 -14.10 -0.50 18.96
C HIS A 46 -13.04 -1.58 19.17
N ASN A 47 -12.03 -1.29 19.99
CA ASN A 47 -11.00 -2.24 20.36
C ASN A 47 -10.77 -2.23 21.86
N ASP A 48 -10.96 -3.39 22.47
CA ASP A 48 -10.61 -3.67 23.86
C ASP A 48 -9.42 -4.63 23.91
N ALA A 49 -8.37 -4.28 24.63
CA ALA A 49 -7.24 -5.15 24.91
C ALA A 49 -7.02 -5.26 26.40
N LEU A 50 -7.11 -6.47 26.92
CA LEU A 50 -6.90 -6.81 28.32
C LEU A 50 -5.60 -7.61 28.45
N TYR A 51 -4.61 -7.00 29.07
CA TYR A 51 -3.34 -7.65 29.38
C TYR A 51 -3.30 -8.04 30.87
N GLU A 52 -3.07 -9.31 31.16
CA GLU A 52 -3.04 -9.85 32.52
C GLU A 52 -1.76 -10.65 32.76
N TYR A 53 -1.27 -10.63 33.99
CA TYR A 53 -0.15 -11.44 34.43
C TYR A 53 -0.47 -12.17 35.74
N VAL A 54 0.22 -13.28 35.99
CA VAL A 54 0.04 -14.03 37.24
C VAL A 54 0.87 -13.40 38.34
N LYS A 55 0.19 -13.04 39.44
CA LYS A 55 0.81 -12.59 40.69
C LYS A 55 0.19 -13.37 41.87
N ASP A 56 1.02 -13.98 42.65
CA ASP A 56 0.60 -14.78 43.85
C ASP A 56 -0.46 -15.86 43.50
N GLY A 57 -0.36 -16.47 42.30
CA GLY A 57 -1.27 -17.48 41.80
C GLY A 57 -2.62 -16.99 41.24
N ALA A 58 -2.83 -15.67 41.19
CA ALA A 58 -4.02 -15.04 40.64
C ALA A 58 -3.70 -14.21 39.37
N TRP A 59 -4.66 -14.10 38.46
CA TRP A 59 -4.57 -13.21 37.32
C TRP A 59 -4.85 -11.77 37.76
N VAL A 60 -3.93 -10.87 37.45
CA VAL A 60 -4.01 -9.43 37.76
C VAL A 60 -3.94 -8.64 36.47
N CYS A 61 -4.87 -7.70 36.27
CA CYS A 61 -4.85 -6.80 35.11
C CYS A 61 -3.63 -5.87 35.18
N ASN A 62 -2.96 -5.71 34.04
CA ASN A 62 -1.94 -4.69 33.88
C ASN A 62 -2.58 -3.46 33.22
N ASP A 63 -2.99 -2.49 34.03
CA ASP A 63 -3.68 -1.27 33.58
C ASP A 63 -2.81 -0.40 32.64
N ASN A 64 -1.48 -0.53 32.73
CA ASN A 64 -0.57 0.20 31.83
C ASN A 64 -0.49 -0.39 30.42
N GLN A 65 -0.90 -1.64 30.24
CA GLN A 65 -0.91 -2.35 28.96
C GLN A 65 -2.31 -2.67 28.45
N SER A 66 -3.32 -2.60 29.34
CA SER A 66 -4.73 -2.76 28.97
C SER A 66 -5.32 -1.44 28.51
N PHE A 67 -6.13 -1.47 27.47
CA PHE A 67 -6.75 -0.25 26.91
C PHE A 67 -8.05 -0.53 26.18
N THR A 68 -8.88 0.51 26.10
CA THR A 68 -10.06 0.55 25.23
C THR A 68 -9.95 1.76 24.32
N ILE A 69 -10.05 1.55 23.01
CA ILE A 69 -10.06 2.65 22.03
C ILE A 69 -11.31 2.55 21.17
N ASN A 70 -11.97 3.69 21.01
CA ASN A 70 -13.03 3.90 20.04
C ASN A 70 -12.48 4.82 18.94
N TYR A 71 -12.52 4.38 17.71
CA TYR A 71 -12.04 5.13 16.54
C TYR A 71 -13.16 5.27 15.51
N THR A 72 -13.44 6.51 15.11
CA THR A 72 -14.41 6.80 14.07
C THR A 72 -13.75 7.56 12.92
N GLU A 73 -14.11 7.20 11.70
CA GLU A 73 -13.65 7.89 10.49
C GLU A 73 -14.84 8.17 9.57
N ASN A 74 -14.98 9.41 9.15
CA ASN A 74 -15.96 9.88 8.18
C ASN A 74 -15.24 10.35 6.92
N ILE A 75 -15.61 9.83 5.76
CA ILE A 75 -15.06 10.24 4.47
C ILE A 75 -16.20 10.63 3.55
N ALA A 76 -16.26 11.90 3.19
CA ALA A 76 -17.16 12.42 2.17
C ALA A 76 -16.37 12.69 0.89
N ALA A 77 -16.83 12.18 -0.25
CA ALA A 77 -16.14 12.31 -1.51
C ALA A 77 -17.08 12.66 -2.67
N ALA A 78 -16.57 13.46 -3.60
CA ALA A 78 -17.19 13.70 -4.89
C ALA A 78 -16.18 13.47 -6.02
N TYR A 79 -16.62 12.92 -7.16
CA TYR A 79 -15.75 12.64 -8.27
C TYR A 79 -16.42 12.84 -9.63
N GLY A 80 -15.60 13.12 -10.63
CA GLY A 80 -15.98 13.15 -12.04
C GLY A 80 -14.90 12.50 -12.90
N ILE A 81 -15.30 11.69 -13.88
CA ILE A 81 -14.42 10.99 -14.81
C ILE A 81 -14.98 11.20 -16.23
N ALA A 82 -14.20 11.83 -17.09
CA ALA A 82 -14.50 11.99 -18.51
C ALA A 82 -13.69 10.99 -19.33
N SER A 83 -14.32 10.38 -20.34
CA SER A 83 -13.66 9.46 -21.26
C SER A 83 -13.96 9.85 -22.71
N ALA A 84 -12.93 9.77 -23.56
CA ALA A 84 -13.03 10.08 -24.97
C ALA A 84 -12.30 9.03 -25.83
N ASN A 85 -12.97 8.57 -26.91
CA ASN A 85 -12.40 7.67 -27.93
C ASN A 85 -12.37 8.40 -29.28
N LEU A 86 -11.18 8.82 -29.70
CA LEU A 86 -10.94 9.69 -30.84
C LEU A 86 -10.03 8.99 -31.84
N GLY A 87 -10.59 8.01 -32.55
CA GLY A 87 -9.86 7.21 -33.52
C GLY A 87 -8.77 6.35 -32.89
N ARG A 88 -7.50 6.77 -33.02
CA ARG A 88 -6.37 6.05 -32.41
C ARG A 88 -6.11 6.45 -30.96
N TRP A 89 -6.79 7.48 -30.46
CA TRP A 89 -6.64 7.98 -29.10
C TRP A 89 -7.78 7.47 -28.22
N SER A 90 -7.42 6.98 -27.04
CA SER A 90 -8.35 6.74 -25.93
C SER A 90 -7.87 7.55 -24.73
N LEU A 91 -8.74 8.41 -24.23
CA LEU A 91 -8.43 9.37 -23.18
C LEU A 91 -9.38 9.14 -22.02
N VAL A 92 -8.84 9.11 -20.81
CA VAL A 92 -9.61 9.10 -19.57
C VAL A 92 -8.98 10.12 -18.62
N ALA A 93 -9.78 11.03 -18.09
CA ALA A 93 -9.34 11.97 -17.08
C ALA A 93 -10.37 12.04 -15.96
N GLY A 94 -9.91 11.98 -14.72
CA GLY A 94 -10.74 12.00 -13.54
C GLY A 94 -10.18 12.91 -12.45
N LEU A 95 -11.09 13.47 -11.67
CA LEU A 95 -10.77 14.19 -10.44
C LEU A 95 -11.72 13.71 -9.33
N ARG A 96 -11.15 13.39 -8.18
CA ARG A 96 -11.88 13.06 -6.96
C ARG A 96 -11.41 13.97 -5.83
N GLY A 97 -12.34 14.59 -5.12
CA GLY A 97 -12.12 15.32 -3.88
C GLY A 97 -12.64 14.52 -2.70
N GLU A 98 -11.88 14.47 -1.61
CA GLU A 98 -12.27 13.79 -0.36
C GLU A 98 -12.06 14.71 0.83
N TYR A 99 -13.05 14.79 1.70
CA TYR A 99 -12.92 15.34 3.03
C TYR A 99 -12.96 14.20 4.05
N THR A 100 -11.94 14.12 4.88
CA THR A 100 -11.81 13.10 5.91
C THR A 100 -11.81 13.75 7.28
N HIS A 101 -12.60 13.17 8.20
CA HIS A 101 -12.63 13.51 9.62
C HIS A 101 -12.46 12.24 10.43
N THR A 102 -11.41 12.17 11.24
CA THR A 102 -11.13 11.04 12.13
C THR A 102 -11.13 11.49 13.58
N ARG A 103 -11.60 10.62 14.47
CA ARG A 103 -11.59 10.82 15.91
C ARG A 103 -11.36 9.51 16.63
N GLY A 104 -10.39 9.49 17.53
CA GLY A 104 -10.12 8.36 18.43
C GLY A 104 -10.23 8.81 19.87
N LYS A 105 -11.01 8.08 20.70
CA LYS A 105 -11.03 8.24 22.16
C LYS A 105 -10.15 7.18 22.78
N GLY A 106 -9.33 7.56 23.77
CA GLY A 106 -8.35 6.70 24.42
C GLY A 106 -6.92 6.84 23.88
N GLY A 107 -6.72 7.60 22.77
CA GLY A 107 -5.41 7.88 22.19
C GLY A 107 -5.27 9.30 21.65
N ASP A 108 -6.21 10.23 21.94
CA ASP A 108 -6.23 11.64 21.52
C ASP A 108 -6.02 11.86 20.01
N ILE A 109 -6.52 10.91 19.21
CA ILE A 109 -6.46 10.99 17.75
C ILE A 109 -7.54 11.92 17.24
N SER A 110 -7.17 12.98 16.50
CA SER A 110 -8.10 13.86 15.81
C SER A 110 -7.46 14.45 14.58
N GLN A 111 -8.00 14.14 13.39
CA GLN A 111 -7.48 14.65 12.12
C GLN A 111 -8.62 15.12 11.23
N ASN A 112 -8.38 16.23 10.52
CA ASN A 112 -9.28 16.79 9.53
C ASN A 112 -8.45 17.23 8.32
N TYR A 113 -8.76 16.70 7.14
CA TYR A 113 -8.06 17.11 5.93
C TYR A 113 -8.91 16.96 4.68
N PHE A 114 -8.59 17.78 3.69
CA PHE A 114 -9.15 17.68 2.34
C PHE A 114 -8.06 17.27 1.35
N SER A 115 -8.40 16.34 0.45
CA SER A 115 -7.44 15.79 -0.52
C SER A 115 -8.04 15.73 -1.91
N LEU A 116 -7.20 16.03 -2.92
CA LEU A 116 -7.55 15.91 -4.34
C LEU A 116 -6.75 14.78 -4.98
N PHE A 117 -7.46 13.98 -5.78
CA PHE A 117 -6.93 12.80 -6.47
C PHE A 117 -7.19 12.91 -7.97
N PRO A 118 -6.36 13.67 -8.71
CA PRO A 118 -6.39 13.64 -10.17
C PRO A 118 -5.85 12.31 -10.69
N ASN A 119 -6.43 11.84 -11.79
CA ASN A 119 -5.93 10.72 -12.57
C ASN A 119 -6.13 10.98 -14.05
N ALA A 120 -5.23 10.45 -14.87
CA ALA A 120 -5.32 10.53 -16.32
C ALA A 120 -4.73 9.27 -16.96
N ASN A 121 -5.34 8.81 -18.02
CA ASN A 121 -4.84 7.75 -18.87
C ASN A 121 -4.99 8.17 -20.32
N VAL A 122 -3.90 8.14 -21.06
CA VAL A 122 -3.83 8.49 -22.47
C VAL A 122 -3.25 7.30 -23.22
N SER A 123 -4.03 6.67 -24.08
CA SER A 123 -3.56 5.57 -24.92
C SER A 123 -3.59 5.99 -26.38
N TYR A 124 -2.52 5.68 -27.10
CA TYR A 124 -2.38 5.90 -28.53
C TYR A 124 -2.05 4.60 -29.26
N ALA A 125 -2.91 4.19 -30.19
CA ALA A 125 -2.68 3.05 -31.05
C ALA A 125 -1.70 3.43 -32.17
N LEU A 126 -0.47 2.90 -32.14
CA LEU A 126 0.56 3.13 -33.14
C LEU A 126 0.21 2.46 -34.47
N THR A 127 -0.50 1.33 -34.43
CA THR A 127 -1.00 0.59 -35.57
C THR A 127 -2.53 0.61 -35.65
N LYS A 128 -3.10 0.37 -36.84
CA LYS A 128 -4.56 0.40 -37.00
C LYS A 128 -5.29 -0.69 -36.23
N ASP A 129 -4.66 -1.84 -36.08
CA ASP A 129 -5.17 -2.99 -35.32
C ASP A 129 -4.93 -2.88 -33.83
N GLY A 130 -4.21 -1.84 -33.36
CA GLY A 130 -3.87 -1.65 -31.95
C GLY A 130 -2.80 -2.62 -31.41
N ALA A 131 -2.16 -3.42 -32.29
CA ALA A 131 -1.14 -4.39 -31.86
C ALA A 131 0.06 -3.73 -31.20
N TYR A 132 0.31 -2.48 -31.55
CA TYR A 132 1.32 -1.63 -30.92
C TYR A 132 0.63 -0.39 -30.36
N SER A 133 0.84 -0.12 -29.09
CA SER A 133 0.25 1.06 -28.44
C SER A 133 1.16 1.65 -27.38
N LEU A 134 1.00 2.94 -27.16
CA LEU A 134 1.68 3.68 -26.13
C LEU A 134 0.63 4.19 -25.13
N ILE A 135 0.88 3.98 -23.84
CA ILE A 135 -0.06 4.34 -22.77
C ILE A 135 0.69 5.19 -21.74
N ALA A 136 0.26 6.42 -21.56
CA ALA A 136 0.73 7.29 -20.51
C ALA A 136 -0.29 7.37 -19.38
N GLN A 137 0.15 7.25 -18.15
CA GLN A 137 -0.72 7.27 -16.97
C GLN A 137 -0.19 8.21 -15.91
N TYR A 138 -1.11 8.86 -15.22
CA TYR A 138 -0.86 9.60 -14.01
C TYR A 138 -1.95 9.30 -12.98
N ALA A 139 -1.57 9.08 -11.73
CA ALA A 139 -2.52 8.94 -10.64
C ALA A 139 -1.92 9.51 -9.33
N ARG A 140 -2.77 10.17 -8.56
CA ARG A 140 -2.47 10.51 -7.16
C ARG A 140 -3.37 9.69 -6.26
N THR A 141 -2.79 9.07 -5.24
CA THR A 141 -3.48 8.25 -4.23
C THR A 141 -3.08 8.66 -2.83
N ILE A 142 -3.84 8.22 -1.84
CA ILE A 142 -3.57 8.42 -0.42
C ILE A 142 -3.46 7.06 0.28
N GLU A 143 -2.53 6.95 1.22
CA GLU A 143 -2.45 5.91 2.22
C GLU A 143 -2.71 6.54 3.58
N ARG A 144 -3.82 6.16 4.21
CA ARG A 144 -4.18 6.67 5.54
C ARG A 144 -3.50 5.86 6.62
N PRO A 145 -3.08 6.51 7.73
CA PRO A 145 -2.60 5.76 8.87
C PRO A 145 -3.68 4.76 9.31
N ARG A 146 -3.25 3.52 9.52
CA ARG A 146 -4.14 2.50 10.06
C ARG A 146 -4.26 2.70 11.56
N PHE A 147 -5.36 2.24 12.13
CA PHE A 147 -5.57 2.29 13.58
C PHE A 147 -4.34 1.80 14.39
N TRP A 148 -3.76 0.66 14.01
CA TRP A 148 -2.56 0.11 14.66
C TRP A 148 -1.34 1.02 14.61
N SER A 149 -1.20 1.79 13.54
CA SER A 149 -0.10 2.74 13.42
C SER A 149 -0.33 4.01 14.22
N LEU A 150 -1.58 4.35 14.54
CA LEU A 150 -1.96 5.51 15.35
C LEU A 150 -2.01 5.22 16.84
N ASN A 151 -2.25 3.95 17.24
CA ASN A 151 -2.46 3.58 18.62
C ASN A 151 -1.17 3.73 19.45
N PRO A 152 -1.06 4.67 20.41
CA PRO A 152 0.16 4.94 21.19
C PRO A 152 0.48 3.88 22.26
N GLN A 153 -0.39 2.87 22.41
CA GLN A 153 -0.16 1.82 23.39
C GLN A 153 1.08 0.99 23.05
N ARG A 154 1.76 0.51 24.10
CA ARG A 154 2.96 -0.33 23.96
C ARG A 154 2.55 -1.79 23.90
N PHE A 155 2.86 -2.44 22.77
CA PHE A 155 2.72 -3.88 22.57
C PHE A 155 4.05 -4.56 22.83
N GLN A 156 4.13 -5.37 23.87
CA GLN A 156 5.35 -6.11 24.17
C GLN A 156 5.53 -7.25 23.17
N ILE A 157 6.68 -7.27 22.48
CA ILE A 157 7.08 -8.33 21.55
C ILE A 157 8.02 -9.32 22.25
N SER A 158 8.93 -8.82 23.06
CA SER A 158 9.86 -9.59 23.90
C SER A 158 10.28 -8.75 25.10
N ASP A 159 11.07 -9.32 26.01
CA ASP A 159 11.55 -8.61 27.21
C ASP A 159 12.29 -7.30 26.88
N TYR A 160 12.91 -7.24 25.70
CA TYR A 160 13.72 -6.10 25.24
C TYR A 160 13.15 -5.36 24.05
N THR A 161 11.94 -5.72 23.59
CA THR A 161 11.39 -5.12 22.38
C THR A 161 9.89 -4.92 22.52
N TYR A 162 9.42 -3.71 22.20
CA TYR A 162 8.00 -3.39 22.11
C TYR A 162 7.70 -2.60 20.83
N GLN A 163 6.44 -2.60 20.46
CA GLN A 163 5.90 -1.80 19.39
C GLN A 163 4.97 -0.73 19.94
N THR A 164 4.98 0.45 19.32
CA THR A 164 4.03 1.52 19.61
C THR A 164 3.58 2.19 18.33
N GLY A 165 2.34 2.68 18.31
CA GLY A 165 1.86 3.57 17.27
C GLY A 165 2.26 5.02 17.51
N ASN A 166 1.86 5.89 16.57
CA ASN A 166 2.08 7.32 16.63
C ASN A 166 0.77 8.04 16.22
N PRO A 167 0.05 8.70 17.15
CA PRO A 167 -1.18 9.42 16.86
C PRO A 167 -0.98 10.65 15.96
N GLU A 168 0.26 11.14 15.81
CA GLU A 168 0.62 12.30 14.99
C GLU A 168 0.94 11.94 13.53
N LEU A 169 0.74 10.69 13.11
CA LEU A 169 1.01 10.29 11.73
C LEU A 169 0.11 11.03 10.75
N ASP A 170 0.74 11.62 9.76
CA ASP A 170 0.07 12.20 8.60
C ASP A 170 -0.28 11.15 7.55
N PRO A 171 -1.33 11.37 6.75
CA PRO A 171 -1.60 10.55 5.59
C PRO A 171 -0.49 10.66 4.53
N ALA A 172 -0.05 9.53 4.00
CA ALA A 172 0.93 9.49 2.92
C ALA A 172 0.26 9.73 1.56
N TYR A 173 0.89 10.54 0.71
CA TYR A 173 0.42 10.82 -0.65
C TYR A 173 1.39 10.26 -1.68
N LYS A 174 0.88 9.43 -2.57
CA LYS A 174 1.64 8.82 -3.65
C LYS A 174 1.20 9.37 -5.00
N GLN A 175 2.15 9.84 -5.79
CA GLN A 175 1.98 10.18 -7.21
C GLN A 175 2.69 9.13 -8.05
N ASP A 176 2.01 8.62 -9.07
CA ASP A 176 2.55 7.66 -10.01
C ASP A 176 2.44 8.22 -11.43
N ILE A 177 3.55 8.22 -12.16
CA ILE A 177 3.65 8.61 -13.56
C ILE A 177 4.29 7.46 -14.31
N SER A 178 3.65 6.95 -15.35
CA SER A 178 4.21 5.85 -16.13
C SER A 178 3.93 5.96 -17.62
N LEU A 179 4.80 5.34 -18.39
CA LEU A 179 4.69 5.17 -19.83
C LEU A 179 4.85 3.69 -20.16
N THR A 180 3.85 3.09 -20.79
CA THR A 180 3.84 1.70 -21.18
C THR A 180 3.82 1.58 -22.70
N LEU A 181 4.78 0.84 -23.24
CA LEU A 181 4.79 0.39 -24.61
C LEU A 181 4.24 -1.03 -24.67
N VAL A 182 3.16 -1.22 -25.44
CA VAL A 182 2.59 -2.54 -25.74
C VAL A 182 3.04 -2.97 -27.13
N LEU A 183 3.54 -4.19 -27.25
CA LEU A 183 4.03 -4.78 -28.51
C LEU A 183 3.28 -6.08 -28.81
N LYS A 184 2.70 -6.17 -30.01
CA LYS A 184 1.98 -7.35 -30.52
C LYS A 184 0.85 -7.82 -29.58
N HIS A 185 0.16 -6.89 -28.88
CA HIS A 185 -0.85 -7.18 -27.85
C HIS A 185 -0.37 -8.07 -26.69
N LYS A 186 0.92 -8.36 -26.61
CA LYS A 186 1.46 -9.40 -25.69
C LYS A 186 2.53 -8.85 -24.74
N TYR A 187 3.55 -8.22 -25.30
CA TYR A 187 4.70 -7.78 -24.55
C TYR A 187 4.48 -6.38 -24.04
N THR A 188 4.86 -6.11 -22.83
CA THR A 188 4.79 -4.75 -22.27
C THR A 188 6.12 -4.33 -21.70
N LEU A 189 6.49 -3.07 -21.95
CA LEU A 189 7.61 -2.41 -21.31
C LEU A 189 7.06 -1.14 -20.68
N THR A 190 7.14 -1.07 -19.34
CA THR A 190 6.66 0.07 -18.57
C THR A 190 7.82 0.74 -17.87
N GLY A 191 8.06 2.00 -18.13
CA GLY A 191 8.93 2.85 -17.35
C GLY A 191 8.10 3.86 -16.56
N GLY A 192 8.48 4.13 -15.31
CA GLY A 192 7.72 5.07 -14.51
C GLY A 192 8.48 5.58 -13.30
N MET A 193 7.82 6.50 -12.58
CA MET A 193 8.30 7.07 -11.34
C MET A 193 7.14 7.20 -10.37
N THR A 194 7.37 6.78 -9.13
CA THR A 194 6.49 7.11 -8.01
C THR A 194 7.18 8.09 -7.08
N ILE A 195 6.43 9.08 -6.59
CA ILE A 195 6.86 9.97 -5.52
C ILE A 195 5.86 9.82 -4.39
N GLN A 196 6.32 9.36 -3.24
CA GLN A 196 5.53 9.25 -2.02
C GLN A 196 6.06 10.24 -0.99
N ARG A 197 5.17 11.07 -0.47
CA ARG A 197 5.46 11.99 0.63
C ARG A 197 4.76 11.49 1.88
N ASP A 198 5.40 11.75 3.02
CA ASP A 198 4.90 11.34 4.34
C ASP A 198 4.66 9.83 4.43
N GLU A 199 5.54 9.04 3.76
CA GLU A 199 5.42 7.58 3.71
C GLU A 199 5.40 6.98 5.11
N ILE A 200 4.33 6.24 5.44
CA ILE A 200 4.15 5.64 6.76
C ILE A 200 5.02 4.39 6.85
N GLN A 201 6.08 4.47 7.65
CA GLN A 201 7.06 3.39 7.81
C GLN A 201 7.28 3.07 9.29
N GLN A 202 7.67 1.83 9.56
CA GLN A 202 8.07 1.39 10.89
C GLN A 202 9.59 1.49 11.02
N THR A 203 10.06 2.12 12.08
CA THR A 203 11.48 2.26 12.40
C THR A 203 11.80 1.57 13.71
N ILE A 204 13.02 1.05 13.83
CA ILE A 204 13.56 0.49 15.06
C ILE A 204 14.48 1.53 15.66
N ARG A 205 14.21 1.90 16.92
CA ARG A 205 15.02 2.85 17.68
C ARG A 205 15.21 2.36 19.13
N PRO A 206 16.28 2.76 19.82
CA PRO A 206 16.35 2.57 21.28
C PRO A 206 15.18 3.27 21.98
N ASP A 207 14.71 2.68 23.06
CA ASP A 207 13.73 3.33 23.93
C ASP A 207 14.35 4.58 24.57
N ALA A 208 13.56 5.64 24.74
CA ALA A 208 14.02 6.90 25.32
C ALA A 208 14.37 6.79 26.81
N ASP A 209 13.64 5.92 27.53
CA ASP A 209 13.79 5.73 28.99
C ASP A 209 14.79 4.61 29.32
N ASP A 210 14.93 3.60 28.45
CA ASP A 210 15.82 2.45 28.65
C ASP A 210 16.51 2.06 27.32
N PRO A 211 17.73 2.55 27.05
CA PRO A 211 18.45 2.26 25.80
C PRO A 211 18.76 0.77 25.56
N ALA A 212 18.62 -0.10 26.57
CA ALA A 212 18.76 -1.55 26.41
C ALA A 212 17.53 -2.17 25.71
N ARG A 213 16.43 -1.43 25.62
CA ARG A 213 15.20 -1.83 24.95
C ARG A 213 15.11 -1.23 23.54
N LEU A 214 14.45 -1.94 22.65
CA LEU A 214 14.17 -1.49 21.28
C LEU A 214 12.69 -1.17 21.15
N CYS A 215 12.40 -0.01 20.55
CA CYS A 215 11.06 0.44 20.20
C CYS A 215 10.87 0.35 18.68
N LEU A 216 9.87 -0.42 18.25
CA LEU A 216 9.36 -0.37 16.88
C LEU A 216 8.27 0.72 16.84
N ALA A 217 8.59 1.86 16.26
CA ALA A 217 7.69 3.00 16.19
C ALA A 217 7.31 3.32 14.74
N TRP A 218 6.08 3.76 14.54
CA TRP A 218 5.62 4.27 13.26
C TRP A 218 6.00 5.73 13.09
N THR A 219 6.44 6.11 11.90
CA THR A 219 6.81 7.49 11.56
C THR A 219 6.51 7.77 10.08
N ASN A 220 6.36 9.03 9.74
CA ASN A 220 6.32 9.47 8.36
C ASN A 220 7.75 9.71 7.85
N PHE A 221 8.11 9.10 6.73
CA PHE A 221 9.32 9.45 5.99
C PHE A 221 9.01 10.61 5.05
N ASP A 222 9.89 11.60 5.00
CA ASP A 222 9.65 12.82 4.25
C ASP A 222 9.35 12.54 2.77
N THR A 223 10.23 11.82 2.08
CA THR A 223 10.02 11.54 0.66
C THR A 223 10.67 10.22 0.25
N THR A 224 9.92 9.40 -0.46
CA THR A 224 10.42 8.21 -1.16
C THR A 224 10.12 8.34 -2.65
N LYS A 225 11.15 8.23 -3.49
CA LYS A 225 11.07 8.25 -4.95
C LYS A 225 11.50 6.90 -5.51
N ASN A 226 10.68 6.29 -6.33
CA ASN A 226 11.01 5.05 -7.02
C ASN A 226 10.97 5.30 -8.53
N TYR A 227 12.09 5.09 -9.21
CA TYR A 227 12.15 4.97 -10.66
C TYR A 227 12.13 3.49 -11.00
N TYR A 228 11.21 3.06 -11.83
CA TYR A 228 11.05 1.65 -12.13
C TYR A 228 10.99 1.37 -13.63
N LEU A 229 11.48 0.20 -14.00
CA LEU A 229 11.34 -0.37 -15.33
C LEU A 229 10.85 -1.80 -15.19
N THR A 230 9.68 -2.09 -15.80
CA THR A 230 9.07 -3.41 -15.75
C THR A 230 8.87 -3.92 -17.18
N ALA A 231 9.36 -5.13 -17.45
CA ALA A 231 9.11 -5.84 -18.69
C ALA A 231 8.27 -7.09 -18.40
N ASN A 232 7.16 -7.26 -19.13
CA ASN A 232 6.37 -8.47 -19.11
C ASN A 232 6.39 -9.11 -20.49
N ALA A 233 6.77 -10.39 -20.56
CA ALA A 233 6.95 -11.12 -21.79
C ALA A 233 6.35 -12.54 -21.69
N PRO A 234 5.13 -12.73 -22.21
CA PRO A 234 4.56 -14.08 -22.38
C PRO A 234 5.15 -14.74 -23.64
N PHE A 235 5.81 -15.87 -23.46
CA PHE A 235 6.38 -16.69 -24.51
C PHE A 235 5.53 -17.93 -24.74
N GLN A 236 5.36 -18.31 -25.99
CA GLN A 236 4.84 -19.60 -26.39
C GLN A 236 5.90 -20.25 -27.29
N PHE A 237 6.75 -21.11 -26.69
CA PHE A 237 7.83 -21.76 -27.44
C PHE A 237 7.29 -22.87 -28.35
N THR A 238 6.30 -23.59 -27.83
CA THR A 238 5.58 -24.63 -28.55
C THR A 238 4.10 -24.61 -28.14
N LYS A 239 3.26 -25.48 -28.76
CA LYS A 239 1.84 -25.64 -28.36
C LYS A 239 1.67 -26.18 -26.94
N TRP A 240 2.69 -26.87 -26.44
CA TRP A 240 2.68 -27.53 -25.12
C TRP A 240 3.58 -26.83 -24.09
N TRP A 241 4.39 -25.80 -24.48
CA TRP A 241 5.28 -25.09 -23.58
C TRP A 241 5.05 -23.58 -23.69
N THR A 242 4.54 -23.01 -22.60
CA THR A 242 4.34 -21.56 -22.43
C THR A 242 5.12 -21.07 -21.22
N MET A 243 5.60 -19.83 -21.26
CA MET A 243 6.29 -19.19 -20.16
C MET A 243 5.85 -17.73 -20.09
N ASN A 244 5.60 -17.24 -18.90
CA ASN A 244 5.44 -15.81 -18.62
C ASN A 244 6.65 -15.33 -17.80
N LEU A 245 7.34 -14.30 -18.29
CA LEU A 245 8.48 -13.70 -17.62
C LEU A 245 8.15 -12.25 -17.27
N ASN A 246 8.28 -11.91 -15.99
CA ASN A 246 8.18 -10.56 -15.48
C ASN A 246 9.52 -10.14 -14.84
N LEU A 247 10.09 -9.05 -15.33
CA LEU A 247 11.32 -8.47 -14.85
C LEU A 247 11.02 -7.06 -14.36
N THR A 248 11.45 -6.74 -13.14
CA THR A 248 11.32 -5.39 -12.60
C THR A 248 12.64 -4.93 -12.00
N TYR A 249 13.06 -3.75 -12.39
CA TYR A 249 14.13 -3.00 -11.77
C TYR A 249 13.56 -1.75 -11.11
N ILE A 250 14.00 -1.46 -9.89
CA ILE A 250 13.61 -0.25 -9.14
C ILE A 250 14.87 0.41 -8.60
N ARG A 251 15.01 1.70 -8.87
CA ARG A 251 15.95 2.58 -8.18
C ARG A 251 15.14 3.45 -7.22
N GLN A 252 15.33 3.24 -5.93
CA GLN A 252 14.69 3.98 -4.85
C GLN A 252 15.62 5.05 -4.32
N GLY A 253 15.12 6.27 -4.16
CA GLY A 253 15.70 7.32 -3.33
C GLY A 253 14.79 7.56 -2.13
N GLN A 254 15.33 7.48 -0.93
CA GLN A 254 14.57 7.63 0.32
C GLN A 254 15.21 8.67 1.22
N ARG A 255 14.40 9.60 1.70
CA ARG A 255 14.76 10.60 2.69
C ARG A 255 13.86 10.43 3.92
N ILE A 256 14.47 10.21 5.08
CA ILE A 256 13.75 9.91 6.31
C ILE A 256 13.15 11.18 6.90
N ASP A 257 13.92 12.28 6.93
CA ASP A 257 13.50 13.59 7.43
C ASP A 257 14.10 14.70 6.57
N GLU A 258 13.67 15.95 6.75
CA GLU A 258 14.12 17.10 5.98
C GLU A 258 15.63 17.36 6.06
N HIS A 259 16.29 16.92 7.13
CA HIS A 259 17.71 17.13 7.40
C HIS A 259 18.58 15.95 6.96
N SER A 260 17.96 14.80 6.64
CA SER A 260 18.66 13.59 6.23
C SER A 260 19.05 13.62 4.77
N ALA A 261 20.24 13.10 4.45
CA ALA A 261 20.63 12.86 3.06
C ALA A 261 19.75 11.79 2.42
N GLU A 262 19.40 11.97 1.14
CA GLU A 262 18.67 10.98 0.36
C GLU A 262 19.57 9.74 0.16
N LYS A 263 19.10 8.57 0.61
CA LYS A 263 19.76 7.27 0.41
C LYS A 263 19.22 6.61 -0.84
N HIS A 264 20.08 5.98 -1.62
CA HIS A 264 19.72 5.32 -2.86
C HIS A 264 19.90 3.80 -2.77
N TYR A 265 18.90 3.06 -3.24
CA TYR A 265 18.88 1.60 -3.27
C TYR A 265 18.46 1.10 -4.65
N ASN A 266 18.92 -0.10 -5.01
CA ASN A 266 18.55 -0.75 -6.27
C ASN A 266 17.96 -2.12 -5.97
N PHE A 267 16.78 -2.40 -6.53
CA PHE A 267 16.07 -3.66 -6.34
C PHE A 267 15.81 -4.33 -7.69
N TYR A 268 15.88 -5.65 -7.68
CA TYR A 268 15.61 -6.47 -8.86
C TYR A 268 14.62 -7.56 -8.47
N PHE A 269 13.59 -7.73 -9.29
CA PHE A 269 12.61 -8.79 -9.15
C PHE A 269 12.54 -9.55 -10.47
N VAL A 270 12.58 -10.88 -10.36
CA VAL A 270 12.36 -11.79 -11.48
C VAL A 270 11.27 -12.75 -11.08
N ASN A 271 10.17 -12.77 -11.84
CA ASN A 271 9.13 -13.76 -11.68
C ASN A 271 8.98 -14.51 -13.02
N SER A 272 9.04 -15.82 -12.97
CA SER A 272 8.80 -16.67 -14.12
C SER A 272 7.79 -17.75 -13.76
N SER A 273 6.81 -17.95 -14.64
CA SER A 273 5.83 -19.03 -14.55
C SER A 273 5.87 -19.80 -15.87
N THR A 274 6.14 -21.07 -15.80
CA THR A 274 6.26 -21.96 -16.97
C THR A 274 5.26 -23.10 -16.85
N THR A 275 4.47 -23.31 -17.89
CA THR A 275 3.47 -24.36 -18.00
C THR A 275 3.83 -25.32 -19.14
N PHE A 276 3.89 -26.60 -18.85
CA PHE A 276 4.00 -27.68 -19.83
C PHE A 276 2.66 -28.44 -19.91
N SER A 277 2.01 -28.40 -21.06
CA SER A 277 0.77 -29.13 -21.34
C SER A 277 1.10 -30.43 -22.08
N LEU A 278 1.21 -31.52 -21.35
CA LEU A 278 1.61 -32.83 -21.87
C LEU A 278 0.40 -33.64 -22.37
N PRO A 279 0.60 -34.71 -23.18
CA PRO A 279 -0.46 -35.64 -23.55
C PRO A 279 -1.23 -36.20 -22.33
N ALA A 280 -2.44 -36.71 -22.56
CA ALA A 280 -3.33 -37.24 -21.54
C ALA A 280 -3.78 -36.24 -20.46
N LYS A 281 -3.82 -34.91 -20.82
CA LYS A 281 -4.21 -33.81 -19.91
C LYS A 281 -3.32 -33.64 -18.69
N PHE A 282 -2.07 -34.03 -18.78
CA PHE A 282 -1.08 -33.72 -17.74
C PHE A 282 -0.57 -32.28 -17.89
N TYR A 283 -0.48 -31.58 -16.76
CA TYR A 283 0.06 -30.21 -16.68
C TYR A 283 1.17 -30.18 -15.63
N ILE A 284 2.27 -29.52 -15.97
CA ILE A 284 3.35 -29.21 -15.02
C ILE A 284 3.53 -27.71 -15.01
N ASP A 285 3.32 -27.10 -13.84
CA ASP A 285 3.54 -25.68 -13.61
C ASP A 285 4.76 -25.48 -12.71
N LEU A 286 5.70 -24.70 -13.20
CA LEU A 286 6.90 -24.31 -12.47
C LEU A 286 6.89 -22.81 -12.28
N SER A 287 7.02 -22.35 -11.04
CA SER A 287 7.11 -20.93 -10.71
C SER A 287 8.49 -20.67 -10.08
N TYR A 288 9.14 -19.63 -10.55
CA TYR A 288 10.39 -19.13 -10.00
C TYR A 288 10.21 -17.66 -9.62
N ARG A 289 10.63 -17.31 -8.41
CA ARG A 289 10.66 -15.93 -7.92
C ARG A 289 12.04 -15.64 -7.36
N PHE A 290 12.61 -14.55 -7.83
CA PHE A 290 13.83 -13.99 -7.27
C PHE A 290 13.56 -12.54 -6.84
N GLN A 291 14.06 -12.19 -5.66
CA GLN A 291 14.08 -10.84 -5.15
C GLN A 291 15.49 -10.53 -4.65
N SER A 292 16.06 -9.42 -5.10
CA SER A 292 17.34 -8.97 -4.58
C SER A 292 17.22 -8.53 -3.11
N ARG A 293 18.34 -8.27 -2.46
CA ARG A 293 18.36 -7.57 -1.17
C ARG A 293 17.50 -6.29 -1.27
N MET A 294 16.68 -6.05 -0.26
CA MET A 294 15.89 -4.83 -0.11
C MET A 294 16.28 -4.13 1.20
N ASP A 295 16.51 -2.83 1.11
CA ASP A 295 16.83 -1.99 2.28
C ASP A 295 15.60 -1.16 2.64
N PHE A 296 15.26 -1.12 3.95
CA PHE A 296 14.14 -0.37 4.53
C PHE A 296 14.66 0.49 5.67
N GLY A 297 14.83 1.76 5.43
CA GLY A 297 15.29 2.70 6.46
C GLY A 297 16.62 2.26 7.08
N ASN A 298 16.57 1.69 8.27
CA ASN A 298 17.73 1.18 9.01
C ASN A 298 17.84 -0.35 9.02
N CYS A 299 16.96 -1.05 8.31
CA CYS A 299 16.93 -2.51 8.21
C CYS A 299 17.09 -2.97 6.77
N TRP A 300 17.38 -4.24 6.56
CA TRP A 300 17.44 -4.86 5.24
C TRP A 300 16.91 -6.30 5.26
N VAL A 301 16.36 -6.71 4.14
CA VAL A 301 15.84 -8.07 3.91
C VAL A 301 16.79 -8.80 2.98
N LYS A 302 17.13 -10.05 3.32
CA LYS A 302 17.99 -10.90 2.49
C LYS A 302 17.35 -11.17 1.13
N PRO A 303 18.15 -11.46 0.09
CA PRO A 303 17.63 -11.98 -1.17
C PRO A 303 16.77 -13.23 -0.94
N LEU A 304 15.72 -13.35 -1.74
CA LEU A 304 14.81 -14.50 -1.74
C LEU A 304 14.89 -15.18 -3.11
N HIS A 305 14.96 -16.52 -3.10
CA HIS A 305 14.96 -17.37 -4.31
C HIS A 305 13.80 -18.35 -4.24
#